data_17ef9ff34ab6b7871f3043ebe65cddbe
#
_entry.id   17ef9ff34ab6b7871f3043ebe65cddbe
#
_cell.length_a   1.000
_cell.length_b   1.000
_cell.length_c   1.000
_cell.angle_alpha   90.00
_cell.angle_beta   90.00
_cell.angle_gamma   90.00
#
_symmetry.space_group_name_H-M   'P 1'
#
loop_
_entity.id
_entity.type
_entity.pdbx_description
1 polymer ?
#
loop_
_entity_poly.entity_id
_entity_poly.type
_entity_poly.pdbx_seq_one_letter_code
_entity_poly.pdbx_strand_id
1 'polypeptide(L)'
;MSDNQNPIKNLNEFIKKVDEMKKQDKMDLSSDQDLSIAVMNLVSIEEHFFFTGAKTQKTEYYDLINEVREMRKTLLKKIIKEYEGEVWCISKHLLAASMRLMEVGTKQLGMGKKDEAYDLFGKSYNLYSLFWGLNMKLIDTKEIKKIAENALNKHDLEKKGFMGKLGELVRKVIDCCIE
;
A
#
# COMPACT_ATOMS: atom_id res chain seq x y z
N MET A 1 20.30 25.59 -4.29
CA MET A 1 20.31 24.18 -4.66
C MET A 1 20.18 23.41 -3.37
N SER A 2 18.98 22.99 -3.03
CA SER A 2 18.67 22.29 -1.77
C SER A 2 19.20 20.88 -1.86
N ASP A 3 20.06 20.52 -0.94
CA ASP A 3 20.53 19.16 -0.69
C ASP A 3 19.30 18.24 -0.54
N ASN A 4 19.12 17.39 -1.54
CA ASN A 4 18.09 16.37 -1.57
C ASN A 4 18.46 15.39 -0.46
N GLN A 5 17.83 15.50 0.71
CA GLN A 5 18.03 14.59 1.84
C GLN A 5 17.60 13.20 1.41
N ASN A 6 18.56 12.40 0.96
CA ASN A 6 18.38 11.00 0.68
C ASN A 6 17.90 10.31 1.98
N PRO A 7 16.69 9.74 2.05
CA PRO A 7 16.17 9.09 3.25
C PRO A 7 17.02 7.89 3.70
N ILE A 8 17.91 7.40 2.84
CA ILE A 8 18.88 6.36 3.15
C ILE A 8 20.21 7.03 3.45
N LYS A 9 20.43 7.41 4.72
CA LYS A 9 21.63 8.12 5.17
C LYS A 9 22.94 7.35 4.96
N ASN A 10 22.89 6.02 4.79
CA ASN A 10 24.08 5.22 4.57
C ASN A 10 23.73 3.86 3.90
N LEU A 11 23.86 3.81 2.59
CA LEU A 11 23.56 2.61 1.79
C LEU A 11 24.42 1.40 2.24
N ASN A 12 25.68 1.62 2.59
CA ASN A 12 26.57 0.55 3.02
C ASN A 12 26.17 -0.04 4.38
N GLU A 13 25.75 0.80 5.31
CA GLU A 13 25.23 0.37 6.61
C GLU A 13 23.92 -0.41 6.45
N PHE A 14 23.11 -0.01 5.51
CA PHE A 14 21.90 -0.71 5.15
C PHE A 14 22.18 -2.09 4.56
N ILE A 15 23.05 -2.20 3.55
CA ILE A 15 23.44 -3.49 2.96
C ILE A 15 23.97 -4.42 4.04
N LYS A 16 24.84 -3.91 4.93
CA LYS A 16 25.37 -4.69 6.05
C LYS A 16 24.29 -5.19 6.99
N LYS A 17 23.30 -4.34 7.31
CA LYS A 17 22.17 -4.71 8.16
C LYS A 17 21.29 -5.79 7.52
N VAL A 18 21.02 -5.68 6.22
CA VAL A 18 20.28 -6.70 5.46
C VAL A 18 21.03 -8.03 5.44
N ASP A 19 22.35 -8.01 5.23
CA ASP A 19 23.17 -9.21 5.24
C ASP A 19 23.25 -9.87 6.62
N GLU A 20 23.28 -9.07 7.69
CA GLU A 20 23.20 -9.57 9.07
C GLU A 20 21.83 -10.20 9.37
N MET A 21 20.75 -9.60 8.89
CA MET A 21 19.39 -10.13 9.05
C MET A 21 19.20 -11.44 8.28
N LYS A 22 19.76 -11.56 7.08
CA LYS A 22 19.78 -12.81 6.30
C LYS A 22 20.55 -13.92 7.01
N LYS A 23 21.73 -13.61 7.56
CA LYS A 23 22.58 -14.58 8.28
C LYS A 23 21.94 -15.11 9.57
N GLN A 24 21.00 -14.40 10.15
CA GLN A 24 20.31 -14.77 11.39
C GLN A 24 19.00 -15.52 11.16
N ASP A 25 18.69 -15.96 9.94
CA ASP A 25 17.40 -16.58 9.54
C ASP A 25 16.16 -15.77 9.98
N LYS A 26 16.34 -14.48 10.25
CA LYS A 26 15.26 -13.60 10.70
C LYS A 26 14.37 -13.08 9.57
N MET A 27 14.78 -13.30 8.33
CA MET A 27 14.06 -12.80 7.17
C MET A 27 14.28 -13.71 5.96
N ASP A 28 13.28 -14.48 5.61
CA ASP A 28 13.20 -15.18 4.33
C ASP A 28 12.65 -14.19 3.30
N LEU A 29 13.56 -13.34 2.76
CA LEU A 29 13.19 -12.32 1.76
C LEU A 29 12.56 -12.90 0.50
N SER A 30 12.88 -14.14 0.14
CA SER A 30 12.29 -14.81 -1.03
C SER A 30 10.83 -15.14 -0.75
N SER A 31 10.55 -15.76 0.39
CA SER A 31 9.20 -16.09 0.82
C SER A 31 8.34 -14.85 1.08
N ASP A 32 8.91 -13.83 1.70
CA ASP A 32 8.23 -12.55 1.94
C ASP A 32 7.91 -11.82 0.62
N GLN A 33 8.79 -11.92 -0.39
CA GLN A 33 8.54 -11.38 -1.73
C GLN A 33 7.37 -12.09 -2.39
N ASP A 34 7.35 -13.42 -2.39
CA ASP A 34 6.26 -14.21 -2.96
C ASP A 34 4.93 -13.94 -2.24
N LEU A 35 4.95 -13.81 -0.92
CA LEU A 35 3.78 -13.43 -0.14
C LEU A 35 3.27 -12.03 -0.50
N SER A 36 4.17 -11.07 -0.73
CA SER A 36 3.75 -9.72 -1.15
C SER A 36 3.02 -9.74 -2.50
N ILE A 37 3.51 -10.56 -3.45
CA ILE A 37 2.85 -10.76 -4.75
C ILE A 37 1.51 -11.47 -4.57
N ALA A 38 1.43 -12.47 -3.70
CA ALA A 38 0.16 -13.12 -3.38
C ALA A 38 -0.86 -12.13 -2.80
N VAL A 39 -0.45 -11.25 -1.89
CA VAL A 39 -1.31 -10.19 -1.34
C VAL A 39 -1.79 -9.24 -2.43
N MET A 40 -0.93 -8.82 -3.37
CA MET A 40 -1.33 -8.00 -4.52
C MET A 40 -2.45 -8.67 -5.34
N ASN A 41 -2.31 -9.97 -5.61
CA ASN A 41 -3.32 -10.74 -6.34
C ASN A 41 -4.63 -10.87 -5.55
N LEU A 42 -4.58 -11.09 -4.23
CA LEU A 42 -5.77 -11.17 -3.40
C LEU A 42 -6.56 -9.86 -3.39
N VAL A 43 -5.90 -8.70 -3.35
CA VAL A 43 -6.58 -7.40 -3.51
C VAL A 43 -7.28 -7.31 -4.85
N SER A 44 -6.65 -7.81 -5.93
CA SER A 44 -7.27 -7.83 -7.26
C SER A 44 -8.47 -8.78 -7.33
N ILE A 45 -8.44 -9.89 -6.60
CA ILE A 45 -9.58 -10.82 -6.50
C ILE A 45 -10.75 -10.18 -5.74
N GLU A 46 -10.49 -9.49 -4.61
CA GLU A 46 -11.51 -8.73 -3.87
C GLU A 46 -12.21 -7.72 -4.80
N GLU A 47 -11.41 -6.96 -5.57
CA GLU A 47 -11.92 -6.00 -6.54
C GLU A 47 -12.76 -6.68 -7.65
N HIS A 48 -12.28 -7.82 -8.18
CA HIS A 48 -12.97 -8.57 -9.21
C HIS A 48 -14.34 -9.06 -8.72
N PHE A 49 -14.43 -9.60 -7.52
CA PHE A 49 -15.69 -10.01 -6.91
C PHE A 49 -16.63 -8.85 -6.71
N PHE A 50 -16.11 -7.69 -6.24
CA PHE A 50 -16.91 -6.48 -6.10
C PHE A 50 -17.58 -6.06 -7.42
N PHE A 51 -16.80 -5.93 -8.50
CA PHE A 51 -17.33 -5.53 -9.80
C PHE A 51 -18.25 -6.59 -10.41
N THR A 52 -17.94 -7.87 -10.21
CA THR A 52 -18.78 -8.97 -10.71
C THR A 52 -20.13 -8.98 -9.99
N GLY A 53 -20.14 -8.85 -8.68
CA GLY A 53 -21.36 -8.75 -7.88
C GLY A 53 -22.22 -7.57 -8.30
N ALA A 54 -21.62 -6.39 -8.47
CA ALA A 54 -22.32 -5.20 -8.92
C ALA A 54 -22.89 -5.35 -10.34
N LYS A 55 -22.11 -5.92 -11.26
CA LYS A 55 -22.53 -6.10 -12.67
C LYS A 55 -23.60 -7.17 -12.84
N THR A 56 -23.53 -8.26 -12.08
CA THR A 56 -24.45 -9.40 -12.20
C THR A 56 -25.62 -9.32 -11.23
N GLN A 57 -25.59 -8.41 -10.26
CA GLN A 57 -26.55 -8.28 -9.15
C GLN A 57 -26.64 -9.54 -8.26
N LYS A 58 -25.57 -10.35 -8.26
CA LYS A 58 -25.47 -11.57 -7.45
C LYS A 58 -24.70 -11.28 -6.17
N THR A 59 -25.39 -11.33 -5.04
CA THR A 59 -24.85 -10.97 -3.72
C THR A 59 -23.82 -11.96 -3.19
N GLU A 60 -23.84 -13.22 -3.65
CA GLU A 60 -22.88 -14.24 -3.28
C GLU A 60 -21.42 -13.87 -3.60
N TYR A 61 -21.18 -13.01 -4.59
CA TYR A 61 -19.84 -12.48 -4.85
C TYR A 61 -19.34 -11.54 -3.75
N TYR A 62 -20.24 -10.83 -3.07
CA TYR A 62 -19.87 -9.98 -1.95
C TYR A 62 -19.50 -10.80 -0.71
N ASP A 63 -20.13 -11.96 -0.51
CA ASP A 63 -19.79 -12.88 0.58
C ASP A 63 -18.37 -13.42 0.41
N LEU A 64 -17.99 -13.77 -0.83
CA LEU A 64 -16.64 -14.23 -1.18
C LEU A 64 -15.54 -13.17 -0.92
N ILE A 65 -15.87 -11.86 -0.94
CA ILE A 65 -14.92 -10.80 -0.63
C ILE A 65 -14.38 -10.97 0.79
N ASN A 66 -15.24 -11.29 1.76
CA ASN A 66 -14.82 -11.45 3.15
C ASN A 66 -13.84 -12.63 3.32
N GLU A 67 -14.08 -13.74 2.63
CA GLU A 67 -13.18 -14.90 2.71
C GLU A 67 -11.78 -14.58 2.16
N VAL A 68 -11.72 -13.93 1.01
CA VAL A 68 -10.45 -13.50 0.39
C VAL A 68 -9.75 -12.45 1.25
N ARG A 69 -10.51 -11.53 1.83
CA ARG A 69 -9.99 -10.49 2.73
C ARG A 69 -9.32 -11.07 3.97
N GLU A 70 -9.94 -12.06 4.63
CA GLU A 70 -9.35 -12.73 5.80
C GLU A 70 -8.06 -13.48 5.41
N MET A 71 -8.04 -14.14 4.26
CA MET A 71 -6.83 -14.76 3.73
C MET A 71 -5.72 -13.73 3.51
N ARG A 72 -6.03 -12.60 2.86
CA ARG A 72 -5.09 -11.50 2.63
C ARG A 72 -4.54 -10.94 3.94
N LYS A 73 -5.39 -10.67 4.92
CA LYS A 73 -4.99 -10.17 6.25
C LYS A 73 -4.00 -11.13 6.92
N THR A 74 -4.30 -12.43 6.87
CA THR A 74 -3.44 -13.47 7.46
C THR A 74 -2.06 -13.50 6.79
N LEU A 75 -2.00 -13.40 5.46
CA LEU A 75 -0.73 -13.39 4.72
C LEU A 75 0.05 -12.09 4.94
N LEU A 76 -0.63 -10.95 4.92
CA LEU A 76 -0.01 -9.65 5.12
C LEU A 76 0.64 -9.53 6.51
N LYS A 77 0.03 -10.11 7.57
CA LYS A 77 0.59 -10.19 8.93
C LYS A 77 1.93 -10.94 9.00
N LYS A 78 2.19 -11.84 8.07
CA LYS A 78 3.49 -12.53 8.02
C LYS A 78 4.61 -11.60 7.60
N ILE A 79 4.33 -10.65 6.71
CA ILE A 79 5.31 -9.70 6.16
C ILE A 79 5.42 -8.48 7.07
N ILE A 80 4.30 -7.88 7.46
CA ILE A 80 4.23 -6.64 8.23
C ILE A 80 4.19 -6.97 9.72
N LYS A 81 5.25 -6.60 10.43
CA LYS A 81 5.35 -6.85 11.87
C LYS A 81 4.53 -5.85 12.70
N GLU A 82 4.32 -4.64 12.19
CA GLU A 82 3.43 -3.62 12.74
C GLU A 82 2.10 -3.69 11.99
N TYR A 83 1.19 -4.55 12.45
CA TYR A 83 -0.07 -4.85 11.75
C TYR A 83 -1.25 -3.98 12.20
N GLU A 84 -0.96 -2.86 12.85
CA GLU A 84 -1.94 -1.86 13.27
C GLU A 84 -1.55 -0.47 12.81
N GLY A 85 -2.54 0.36 12.52
CA GLY A 85 -2.36 1.77 12.18
C GLY A 85 -1.92 2.03 10.73
N GLU A 86 -1.29 3.19 10.54
CA GLU A 86 -0.96 3.75 9.23
C GLU A 86 -0.06 2.86 8.38
N VAL A 87 0.94 2.19 8.98
CA VAL A 87 1.87 1.33 8.24
C VAL A 87 1.14 0.16 7.60
N TRP A 88 0.17 -0.43 8.32
CA TRP A 88 -0.68 -1.50 7.81
C TRP A 88 -1.50 -1.06 6.59
N CYS A 89 -2.23 0.04 6.74
CA CYS A 89 -3.10 0.58 5.69
C CYS A 89 -2.30 1.01 4.46
N ILE A 90 -1.23 1.78 4.65
CA ILE A 90 -0.37 2.24 3.56
C ILE A 90 0.27 1.06 2.82
N SER A 91 0.76 0.06 3.53
CA SER A 91 1.39 -1.13 2.93
C SER A 91 0.45 -1.86 1.97
N LYS A 92 -0.79 -2.09 2.38
CA LYS A 92 -1.82 -2.69 1.53
C LYS A 92 -2.06 -1.85 0.27
N HIS A 93 -2.21 -0.54 0.42
CA HIS A 93 -2.47 0.36 -0.71
C HIS A 93 -1.28 0.47 -1.66
N LEU A 94 -0.05 0.46 -1.15
CA LEU A 94 1.14 0.46 -1.99
C LEU A 94 1.22 -0.79 -2.86
N LEU A 95 0.97 -1.97 -2.30
CA LEU A 95 0.92 -3.22 -3.05
C LEU A 95 -0.21 -3.20 -4.11
N ALA A 96 -1.41 -2.79 -3.73
CA ALA A 96 -2.54 -2.71 -4.64
C ALA A 96 -2.28 -1.75 -5.81
N ALA A 97 -1.78 -0.55 -5.53
CA ALA A 97 -1.48 0.46 -6.55
C ALA A 97 -0.32 0.03 -7.47
N SER A 98 0.72 -0.59 -6.91
CA SER A 98 1.83 -1.15 -7.68
C SER A 98 1.33 -2.16 -8.71
N MET A 99 0.53 -3.15 -8.28
CA MET A 99 -0.04 -4.15 -9.17
C MET A 99 -0.90 -3.53 -10.27
N ARG A 100 -1.75 -2.57 -9.92
CA ARG A 100 -2.63 -1.90 -10.88
C ARG A 100 -1.85 -1.13 -11.95
N LEU A 101 -0.79 -0.42 -11.57
CA LEU A 101 0.06 0.28 -12.53
C LEU A 101 0.81 -0.68 -13.44
N MET A 102 1.27 -1.82 -12.92
CA MET A 102 1.88 -2.87 -13.72
C MET A 102 0.90 -3.41 -14.79
N GLU A 103 -0.35 -3.70 -14.41
CA GLU A 103 -1.37 -4.16 -15.34
C GLU A 103 -1.69 -3.14 -16.43
N VAL A 104 -1.85 -1.86 -16.05
CA VAL A 104 -2.09 -0.79 -17.03
C VAL A 104 -0.88 -0.63 -17.96
N GLY A 105 0.34 -0.67 -17.42
CA GLY A 105 1.57 -0.66 -18.22
C GLY A 105 1.63 -1.80 -19.22
N THR A 106 1.25 -3.01 -18.80
CA THR A 106 1.19 -4.18 -19.70
C THR A 106 0.19 -3.98 -20.84
N LYS A 107 -0.98 -3.37 -20.57
CA LYS A 107 -1.95 -3.03 -21.61
C LYS A 107 -1.40 -1.99 -22.58
N GLN A 108 -0.72 -0.94 -22.10
CA GLN A 108 -0.09 0.07 -22.95
C GLN A 108 1.02 -0.54 -23.80
N LEU A 109 1.80 -1.46 -23.24
CA LEU A 109 2.84 -2.18 -23.97
C LEU A 109 2.24 -3.00 -25.12
N GLY A 110 1.14 -3.73 -24.85
CA GLY A 110 0.40 -4.49 -25.86
C GLY A 110 -0.19 -3.61 -26.99
N MET A 111 -0.46 -2.33 -26.71
CA MET A 111 -0.88 -1.34 -27.70
C MET A 111 0.29 -0.65 -28.45
N GLY A 112 1.54 -1.08 -28.19
CA GLY A 112 2.74 -0.51 -28.80
C GLY A 112 3.20 0.83 -28.19
N LYS A 113 2.55 1.32 -27.14
CA LYS A 113 2.87 2.58 -26.44
C LYS A 113 3.97 2.37 -25.40
N LYS A 114 5.17 2.13 -25.88
CA LYS A 114 6.32 1.72 -25.05
C LYS A 114 6.70 2.73 -23.98
N ASP A 115 6.76 4.01 -24.33
CA ASP A 115 7.20 5.06 -23.39
C ASP A 115 6.23 5.19 -22.22
N GLU A 116 4.92 5.17 -22.49
CA GLU A 116 3.88 5.19 -21.48
C GLU A 116 3.92 3.93 -20.60
N ALA A 117 4.14 2.76 -21.21
CA ALA A 117 4.26 1.50 -20.48
C ALA A 117 5.48 1.52 -19.55
N TYR A 118 6.63 2.01 -20.00
CA TYR A 118 7.86 2.05 -19.19
C TYR A 118 7.75 3.06 -18.04
N ASP A 119 7.10 4.20 -18.25
CA ASP A 119 6.79 5.15 -17.18
C ASP A 119 5.89 4.51 -16.10
N LEU A 120 4.86 3.78 -16.50
CA LEU A 120 3.96 3.06 -15.58
C LEU A 120 4.68 1.94 -14.83
N PHE A 121 5.55 1.18 -15.49
CA PHE A 121 6.36 0.16 -14.83
C PHE A 121 7.33 0.77 -13.82
N GLY A 122 7.97 1.91 -14.15
CA GLY A 122 8.82 2.65 -13.22
C GLY A 122 8.05 3.10 -11.98
N LYS A 123 6.86 3.67 -12.15
CA LYS A 123 5.98 4.07 -11.04
C LYS A 123 5.52 2.89 -10.20
N SER A 124 5.15 1.77 -10.84
CA SER A 124 4.81 0.52 -10.17
C SER A 124 5.95 0.03 -9.27
N TYR A 125 7.16 -0.04 -9.82
CA TYR A 125 8.34 -0.48 -9.08
C TYR A 125 8.69 0.46 -7.92
N ASN A 126 8.53 1.77 -8.11
CA ASN A 126 8.75 2.76 -7.05
C ASN A 126 7.79 2.56 -5.87
N LEU A 127 6.50 2.28 -6.12
CA LEU A 127 5.53 1.99 -5.06
C LEU A 127 5.86 0.67 -4.33
N TYR A 128 6.28 -0.35 -5.08
CA TYR A 128 6.73 -1.62 -4.51
C TYR A 128 7.99 -1.44 -3.64
N SER A 129 8.93 -0.63 -4.11
CA SER A 129 10.14 -0.29 -3.36
C SER A 129 9.81 0.50 -2.09
N LEU A 130 8.82 1.41 -2.15
CA LEU A 130 8.35 2.15 -0.98
C LEU A 130 7.71 1.22 0.07
N PHE A 131 6.92 0.22 -0.38
CA PHE A 131 6.40 -0.82 0.51
C PHE A 131 7.53 -1.50 1.30
N TRP A 132 8.57 -1.95 0.62
CA TRP A 132 9.71 -2.58 1.28
C TRP A 132 10.49 -1.62 2.16
N GLY A 133 10.68 -0.37 1.71
CA GLY A 133 11.33 0.68 2.48
C GLY A 133 10.66 0.92 3.85
N LEU A 134 9.33 0.92 3.88
CA LEU A 134 8.55 1.05 5.12
C LEU A 134 8.67 -0.19 6.00
N ASN A 135 8.47 -1.37 5.43
CA ASN A 135 8.40 -2.61 6.21
C ASN A 135 9.76 -3.09 6.72
N MET A 136 10.84 -2.74 6.02
CA MET A 136 12.21 -2.98 6.47
C MET A 136 12.74 -1.86 7.40
N LYS A 137 11.90 -0.88 7.75
CA LYS A 137 12.26 0.28 8.60
C LYS A 137 13.45 1.09 8.05
N LEU A 138 13.53 1.20 6.71
CA LEU A 138 14.54 2.01 6.03
C LEU A 138 14.13 3.47 5.96
N ILE A 139 12.84 3.70 5.95
CA ILE A 139 12.22 5.02 5.99
C ILE A 139 11.84 5.25 7.45
N ASP A 140 12.38 6.31 8.05
CA ASP A 140 12.02 6.68 9.41
C ASP A 140 10.59 7.24 9.42
N THR A 141 9.68 6.47 9.97
CA THR A 141 8.26 6.86 10.11
C THR A 141 7.99 7.69 11.35
N LYS A 142 9.01 7.92 12.20
CA LYS A 142 8.85 8.69 13.45
C LYS A 142 8.49 10.15 13.20
N GLU A 143 8.90 10.69 12.06
CA GLU A 143 8.53 12.05 11.64
C GLU A 143 7.19 12.11 10.88
N ILE A 144 6.64 10.99 10.46
CA ILE A 144 5.23 10.93 10.04
C ILE A 144 4.45 11.17 11.33
N LYS A 145 4.15 12.45 11.58
CA LYS A 145 3.32 12.86 12.70
C LYS A 145 2.09 11.97 12.65
N LYS A 146 1.91 11.14 13.68
CA LYS A 146 0.62 10.51 13.95
C LYS A 146 -0.35 11.69 14.01
N ILE A 147 -1.16 11.83 12.97
CA ILE A 147 -2.22 12.83 12.98
C ILE A 147 -3.08 12.38 14.14
N ALA A 148 -3.02 13.13 15.25
CA ALA A 148 -3.90 12.85 16.38
C ALA A 148 -5.31 12.81 15.79
N GLU A 149 -6.13 11.82 16.16
CA GLU A 149 -7.49 11.61 15.65
C GLU A 149 -8.36 12.88 15.65
N ASN A 150 -7.95 13.92 16.37
CA ASN A 150 -8.61 15.21 16.50
C ASN A 150 -7.88 16.38 15.82
N ALA A 151 -6.78 16.16 15.12
CA ALA A 151 -6.05 17.25 14.46
C ALA A 151 -6.70 17.61 13.13
N LEU A 152 -7.62 18.58 13.19
CA LEU A 152 -8.03 19.35 12.03
C LEU A 152 -6.82 20.11 11.49
N ASN A 153 -6.60 20.03 10.19
CA ASN A 153 -5.62 20.86 9.53
C ASN A 153 -6.00 22.34 9.76
N LYS A 154 -5.04 23.20 10.13
CA LYS A 154 -5.30 24.59 10.46
C LYS A 154 -6.04 25.34 9.33
N HIS A 155 -5.92 24.87 8.10
CA HIS A 155 -6.60 25.38 6.92
C HIS A 155 -8.00 24.78 6.68
N ASP A 156 -8.38 23.69 7.35
CA ASP A 156 -9.70 23.07 7.20
C ASP A 156 -10.80 23.80 7.97
N LEU A 157 -10.41 24.63 8.93
CA LEU A 157 -11.35 25.47 9.71
C LEU A 157 -11.94 26.62 8.89
N GLU A 158 -11.32 27.03 7.78
CA GLU A 158 -11.79 28.14 6.93
C GLU A 158 -12.76 27.72 5.84
N LYS A 159 -12.84 26.42 5.51
CA LYS A 159 -13.77 25.93 4.46
C LYS A 159 -15.12 25.52 5.05
N LYS A 160 -15.94 26.52 5.42
CA LYS A 160 -17.34 26.33 5.87
C LYS A 160 -18.32 25.94 4.75
N GLY A 161 -17.86 25.45 3.60
CA GLY A 161 -18.72 25.00 2.50
C GLY A 161 -19.31 23.61 2.72
N PHE A 162 -20.31 23.23 1.88
CA PHE A 162 -20.95 21.92 1.89
C PHE A 162 -19.94 20.76 1.84
N MET A 163 -18.89 20.88 1.04
CA MET A 163 -17.83 19.87 0.92
C MET A 163 -16.99 19.72 2.20
N GLY A 164 -16.80 20.81 2.96
CA GLY A 164 -16.11 20.74 4.26
C GLY A 164 -16.94 19.98 5.30
N LYS A 165 -18.25 20.20 5.33
CA LYS A 165 -19.19 19.47 6.21
C LYS A 165 -19.31 17.99 5.83
N LEU A 166 -19.31 17.69 4.54
CA LEU A 166 -19.31 16.33 4.02
C LEU A 166 -18.01 15.60 4.37
N GLY A 167 -16.85 16.27 4.19
CA GLY A 167 -15.56 15.73 4.59
C GLY A 167 -15.46 15.44 6.10
N GLU A 168 -16.04 16.30 6.93
CA GLU A 168 -16.11 16.09 8.38
C GLU A 168 -17.03 14.93 8.76
N LEU A 169 -18.17 14.77 8.07
CA LEU A 169 -19.05 13.63 8.23
C LEU A 169 -18.39 12.32 7.80
N VAL A 170 -17.76 12.33 6.62
CA VAL A 170 -17.02 11.18 6.10
C VAL A 170 -15.90 10.75 7.05
N ARG A 171 -15.14 11.69 7.60
CA ARG A 171 -14.07 11.41 8.57
C ARG A 171 -14.59 10.82 9.88
N LYS A 172 -15.80 11.18 10.33
CA LYS A 172 -16.41 10.60 11.53
C LYS A 172 -17.00 9.20 11.33
N VAL A 173 -17.31 8.86 10.07
CA VAL A 173 -18.04 7.64 9.72
C VAL A 173 -17.14 6.62 9.03
N ILE A 174 -16.09 7.08 8.34
CA ILE A 174 -15.19 6.23 7.59
C ILE A 174 -13.81 6.24 8.24
N ASP A 175 -13.57 5.24 9.05
CA ASP A 175 -12.22 4.88 9.49
C ASP A 175 -11.68 3.82 8.53
N CYS A 176 -10.80 4.21 7.62
CA CYS A 176 -10.20 3.28 6.66
C CYS A 176 -9.13 2.37 7.30
N CYS A 177 -8.84 2.58 8.59
CA CYS A 177 -7.87 1.77 9.34
C CYS A 177 -8.51 0.64 10.15
N ILE A 178 -9.84 0.54 10.18
CA ILE A 178 -10.57 -0.60 10.80
C ILE A 178 -10.66 -1.72 9.75
N GLU A 179 -9.74 -2.64 9.81
CA GLU A 179 -9.84 -3.95 9.15
C GLU A 179 -9.98 -5.07 10.16
#